data_3e64517004ab3a338308c5243ed4f80b
#
_entry.id   3e64517004ab3a338308c5243ed4f80b
#
_cell.length_a   1.000
_cell.length_b   1.000
_cell.length_c   1.000
_cell.angle_alpha   90.00
_cell.angle_beta   90.00
_cell.angle_gamma   90.00
#
_symmetry.space_group_name_H-M   'P 1'
#
loop_
_entity.id
_entity.type
_entity.pdbx_description
1 polymer ?
#
loop_
_entity_poly.entity_id
_entity_poly.type
_entity_poly.pdbx_seq_one_letter_code
_entity_poly.pdbx_strand_id
1 'polypeptide(L)'
;MHCPYCRHTDTKVLDSRVSEDGTAIRRRRRCESCEKRFTTVELMQLTVLKRSGATEPFNREKAISGVRKASKGRPVSEDDLACLGQTVEDTLRNEGAAEIPAHEVGMAILGPLRALDPVAYLRFASVYKAFSSADDFEDEIALLRMEQDAAAPDASTPLVGETGERRTPLVEERALRASRNQGAQDAPPAVVRTG
;
A
#
# COMPACT_ATOMS: atom_id res chain seq x y z
N MET A 1 17.52 22.83 13.13
CA MET A 1 17.39 21.40 13.56
C MET A 1 18.56 21.08 14.48
N HIS A 2 18.29 20.52 15.65
CA HIS A 2 19.34 20.27 16.66
C HIS A 2 20.27 19.13 16.24
N CYS A 3 21.55 19.27 16.59
CA CYS A 3 22.53 18.21 16.40
C CYS A 3 22.22 17.00 17.31
N PRO A 4 22.16 15.76 16.79
CA PRO A 4 21.86 14.58 17.60
C PRO A 4 22.97 14.23 18.62
N TYR A 5 24.17 14.77 18.44
CA TYR A 5 25.33 14.46 19.28
C TYR A 5 25.54 15.47 20.42
N CYS A 6 25.43 16.78 20.13
CA CYS A 6 25.70 17.83 21.13
C CYS A 6 24.50 18.76 21.36
N ARG A 7 23.37 18.53 20.68
CA ARG A 7 22.13 19.31 20.75
C ARG A 7 22.26 20.80 20.38
N HIS A 8 23.38 21.20 19.78
CA HIS A 8 23.54 22.56 19.26
C HIS A 8 22.47 22.83 18.20
N THR A 9 21.93 24.06 18.17
CA THR A 9 20.79 24.43 17.32
C THR A 9 21.16 24.56 15.86
N ASP A 10 22.40 24.98 15.57
CA ASP A 10 22.82 25.33 14.22
C ASP A 10 23.53 24.16 13.53
N THR A 11 23.00 23.81 12.39
CA THR A 11 23.53 22.74 11.54
C THR A 11 23.46 23.17 10.09
N LYS A 12 24.57 23.01 9.36
CA LYS A 12 24.68 23.36 7.95
C LYS A 12 24.37 22.16 7.06
N VAL A 13 23.55 22.36 6.04
CA VAL A 13 23.31 21.35 4.99
C VAL A 13 24.51 21.35 4.04
N LEU A 14 25.11 20.18 3.86
CA LEU A 14 26.25 19.96 2.96
C LEU A 14 25.81 19.47 1.59
N ASP A 15 24.77 18.60 1.57
CA ASP A 15 24.27 17.96 0.37
C ASP A 15 22.79 17.64 0.55
N SER A 16 22.02 17.69 -0.55
CA SER A 16 20.59 17.33 -0.59
C SER A 16 20.33 16.49 -1.83
N ARG A 17 19.70 15.34 -1.63
CA ARG A 17 19.31 14.42 -2.72
C ARG A 17 17.88 13.99 -2.53
N VAL A 18 17.14 13.97 -3.61
CA VAL A 18 15.80 13.36 -3.65
C VAL A 18 15.97 11.84 -3.69
N SER A 19 15.14 11.08 -2.96
CA SER A 19 15.09 9.63 -3.05
C SER A 19 14.65 9.18 -4.46
N GLU A 20 14.99 7.96 -4.84
CA GLU A 20 14.69 7.42 -6.18
C GLU A 20 13.19 7.42 -6.50
N ASP A 21 12.35 7.22 -5.49
CA ASP A 21 10.89 7.27 -5.57
C ASP A 21 10.29 8.70 -5.52
N GLY A 22 11.13 9.73 -5.36
CA GLY A 22 10.70 11.12 -5.27
C GLY A 22 9.98 11.52 -3.97
N THR A 23 9.76 10.60 -3.04
CA THR A 23 8.91 10.80 -1.85
C THR A 23 9.64 11.41 -0.67
N ALA A 24 10.97 11.40 -0.68
CA ALA A 24 11.81 11.88 0.41
C ALA A 24 12.97 12.73 -0.06
N ILE A 25 13.40 13.66 0.78
CA ILE A 25 14.65 14.42 0.59
C ILE A 25 15.63 14.00 1.66
N ARG A 26 16.74 13.42 1.23
CA ARG A 26 17.86 13.06 2.10
C ARG A 26 18.85 14.22 2.14
N ARG A 27 19.09 14.78 3.36
CA ARG A 27 20.04 15.87 3.57
C ARG A 27 21.19 15.43 4.45
N ARG A 28 22.41 15.65 3.97
CA ARG A 28 23.62 15.47 4.76
C ARG A 28 23.94 16.77 5.46
N ARG A 29 24.03 16.74 6.79
CA ARG A 29 24.26 17.92 7.62
C ARG A 29 25.57 17.81 8.40
N ARG A 30 26.15 18.97 8.76
CA ARG A 30 27.28 19.11 9.67
C ARG A 30 26.88 20.05 10.80
N CYS A 31 27.20 19.67 12.03
CA CYS A 31 27.05 20.56 13.18
C CYS A 31 28.19 21.59 13.18
N GLU A 32 27.90 22.85 13.45
CA GLU A 32 28.91 23.89 13.52
C GLU A 32 29.71 23.87 14.82
N SER A 33 29.12 23.31 15.90
CA SER A 33 29.77 23.22 17.22
C SER A 33 30.69 21.99 17.35
N CYS A 34 30.17 20.78 17.11
CA CYS A 34 30.94 19.54 17.29
C CYS A 34 31.47 18.95 15.98
N GLU A 35 31.25 19.60 14.85
CA GLU A 35 31.69 19.24 13.49
C GLU A 35 31.22 17.86 12.99
N LYS A 36 30.52 17.09 13.80
CA LYS A 36 30.00 15.77 13.42
C LYS A 36 28.98 15.89 12.28
N ARG A 37 29.03 14.91 11.38
CA ARG A 37 28.12 14.81 10.25
C ARG A 37 27.01 13.81 10.58
N PHE A 38 25.81 14.12 10.13
CA PHE A 38 24.64 13.25 10.25
C PHE A 38 23.73 13.45 9.05
N THR A 39 22.85 12.49 8.83
CA THR A 39 21.89 12.54 7.73
C THR A 39 20.48 12.68 8.30
N THR A 40 19.69 13.54 7.66
CA THR A 40 18.25 13.69 7.92
C THR A 40 17.47 13.28 6.69
N VAL A 41 16.29 12.73 6.90
CA VAL A 41 15.34 12.42 5.85
C VAL A 41 14.10 13.26 6.10
N GLU A 42 13.72 14.05 5.12
CA GLU A 42 12.46 14.80 5.12
C GLU A 42 11.48 14.00 4.24
N LEU A 43 10.40 13.57 4.84
CA LEU A 43 9.32 12.84 4.16
C LEU A 43 8.13 13.78 3.99
N MET A 44 7.46 13.67 2.85
CA MET A 44 6.17 14.31 2.69
C MET A 44 5.16 13.60 3.60
N GLN A 45 4.63 14.33 4.56
CA GLN A 45 3.69 13.80 5.53
C GLN A 45 2.27 14.09 5.04
N LEU A 46 1.49 13.03 4.86
CA LEU A 46 0.07 13.13 4.61
C LEU A 46 -0.64 13.51 5.91
N THR A 47 -1.44 14.56 5.88
CA THR A 47 -2.16 15.08 7.06
C THR A 47 -3.65 14.87 6.92
N VAL A 48 -4.29 14.40 7.98
CA VAL A 48 -5.74 14.16 8.04
C VAL A 48 -6.41 15.22 8.92
N LEU A 49 -7.43 15.86 8.35
CA LEU A 49 -8.29 16.83 9.06
C LEU A 49 -9.48 16.10 9.68
N LYS A 50 -9.55 16.12 11.01
CA LYS A 50 -10.68 15.55 11.76
C LYS A 50 -11.92 16.44 11.68
N ARG A 51 -13.08 15.87 12.00
CA ARG A 51 -14.35 16.62 12.15
C ARG A 51 -14.29 17.74 13.20
N SER A 52 -13.38 17.63 14.17
CA SER A 52 -13.15 18.66 15.20
C SER A 52 -12.31 19.84 14.71
N GLY A 53 -11.82 19.82 13.46
CA GLY A 53 -10.86 20.79 12.93
C GLY A 53 -9.40 20.53 13.32
N ALA A 54 -9.11 19.54 14.15
CA ALA A 54 -7.74 19.16 14.48
C ALA A 54 -7.10 18.36 13.34
N THR A 55 -5.83 18.63 13.06
CA THR A 55 -5.02 17.88 12.10
C THR A 55 -4.18 16.82 12.80
N GLU A 56 -4.02 15.66 12.15
CA GLU A 56 -3.10 14.62 12.61
C GLU A 56 -2.41 13.98 11.41
N PRO A 57 -1.20 13.42 11.60
CA PRO A 57 -0.55 12.62 10.56
C PRO A 57 -1.43 11.44 10.15
N PHE A 58 -1.47 11.13 8.85
CA PHE A 58 -2.09 9.90 8.38
C PHE A 58 -1.41 8.69 9.03
N ASN A 59 -2.21 7.77 9.53
CA ASN A 59 -1.75 6.53 10.12
C ASN A 59 -2.46 5.36 9.47
N ARG A 60 -1.70 4.56 8.70
CA ARG A 60 -2.22 3.39 7.96
C ARG A 60 -2.90 2.39 8.90
N GLU A 61 -2.27 2.06 10.03
CA GLU A 61 -2.84 1.12 11.01
C GLU A 61 -4.18 1.60 11.55
N LYS A 62 -4.32 2.89 11.76
CA LYS A 62 -5.57 3.49 12.19
C LYS A 62 -6.64 3.41 11.10
N ALA A 63 -6.27 3.66 9.84
CA ALA A 63 -7.19 3.57 8.70
C ALA A 63 -7.70 2.13 8.54
N ILE A 64 -6.82 1.12 8.56
CA ILE A 64 -7.20 -0.30 8.40
C ILE A 64 -7.86 -0.91 9.64
N SER A 65 -7.78 -0.29 10.82
CA SER A 65 -8.38 -0.80 12.05
C SER A 65 -9.90 -1.01 11.94
N GLY A 66 -10.58 -0.10 11.22
CA GLY A 66 -12.01 -0.21 10.90
C GLY A 66 -12.29 -1.38 9.96
N VAL A 67 -11.45 -1.55 8.94
CA VAL A 67 -11.53 -2.66 7.98
C VAL A 67 -11.31 -4.00 8.67
N ARG A 68 -10.30 -4.11 9.55
CA ARG A 68 -10.03 -5.31 10.35
C ARG A 68 -11.24 -5.74 11.17
N LYS A 69 -11.97 -4.79 11.77
CA LYS A 69 -13.23 -5.08 12.49
C LYS A 69 -14.33 -5.59 11.56
N ALA A 70 -14.49 -4.98 10.39
CA ALA A 70 -15.48 -5.38 9.40
C ALA A 70 -15.16 -6.75 8.80
N SER A 71 -13.89 -7.11 8.66
CA SER A 71 -13.40 -8.37 8.13
C SER A 71 -13.40 -9.52 9.14
N LYS A 72 -13.84 -9.31 10.38
CA LYS A 72 -13.85 -10.35 11.41
C LYS A 72 -14.66 -11.58 10.97
N GLY A 73 -14.01 -12.76 10.95
CA GLY A 73 -14.62 -14.02 10.50
C GLY A 73 -14.69 -14.16 8.97
N ARG A 74 -13.98 -13.31 8.23
CA ARG A 74 -13.82 -13.43 6.78
C ARG A 74 -12.42 -13.97 6.44
N PRO A 75 -12.22 -14.60 5.28
CA PRO A 75 -10.91 -15.10 4.84
C PRO A 75 -10.03 -13.95 4.28
N VAL A 76 -9.82 -12.92 5.10
CA VAL A 76 -8.99 -11.76 4.81
C VAL A 76 -7.77 -11.83 5.74
N SER A 77 -6.58 -11.91 5.16
CA SER A 77 -5.32 -11.98 5.88
C SER A 77 -4.82 -10.61 6.34
N GLU A 78 -3.87 -10.57 7.27
CA GLU A 78 -3.20 -9.33 7.64
C GLU A 78 -2.37 -8.75 6.49
N ASP A 79 -1.85 -9.59 5.58
CA ASP A 79 -1.14 -9.14 4.38
C ASP A 79 -2.10 -8.45 3.40
N ASP A 80 -3.32 -8.97 3.23
CA ASP A 80 -4.36 -8.31 2.41
C ASP A 80 -4.73 -6.93 2.99
N LEU A 81 -4.85 -6.83 4.32
CA LEU A 81 -5.10 -5.57 5.01
C LEU A 81 -3.94 -4.58 4.83
N ALA A 82 -2.69 -5.06 4.89
CA ALA A 82 -1.52 -4.24 4.65
C ALA A 82 -1.47 -3.71 3.21
N CYS A 83 -1.75 -4.56 2.22
CA CYS A 83 -1.86 -4.18 0.81
C CYS A 83 -2.98 -3.16 0.59
N LEU A 84 -4.16 -3.39 1.18
CA LEU A 84 -5.27 -2.43 1.12
C LEU A 84 -4.87 -1.08 1.70
N GLY A 85 -4.22 -1.08 2.88
CA GLY A 85 -3.75 0.14 3.52
C GLY A 85 -2.72 0.89 2.68
N GLN A 86 -1.83 0.18 1.97
CA GLN A 86 -0.89 0.79 1.02
C GLN A 86 -1.64 1.43 -0.15
N THR A 87 -2.56 0.71 -0.77
CA THR A 87 -3.37 1.22 -1.90
C THR A 87 -4.13 2.49 -1.54
N VAL A 88 -4.73 2.52 -0.35
CA VAL A 88 -5.44 3.71 0.17
C VAL A 88 -4.48 4.88 0.35
N GLU A 89 -3.31 4.65 0.96
CA GLU A 89 -2.31 5.71 1.15
C GLU A 89 -1.82 6.27 -0.19
N ASP A 90 -1.56 5.40 -1.17
CA ASP A 90 -1.10 5.81 -2.50
C ASP A 90 -2.19 6.60 -3.24
N THR A 91 -3.46 6.19 -3.14
CA THR A 91 -4.59 6.92 -3.70
C THR A 91 -4.67 8.34 -3.12
N LEU A 92 -4.63 8.45 -1.79
CA LEU A 92 -4.70 9.74 -1.11
C LEU A 92 -3.50 10.65 -1.41
N ARG A 93 -2.31 10.07 -1.60
CA ARG A 93 -1.11 10.83 -2.03
C ARG A 93 -1.25 11.36 -3.45
N ASN A 94 -1.83 10.58 -4.35
CA ASN A 94 -2.02 10.95 -5.75
C ASN A 94 -3.06 12.08 -5.92
N GLU A 95 -3.99 12.25 -4.98
CA GLU A 95 -4.92 13.38 -4.97
C GLU A 95 -4.21 14.72 -4.73
N GLY A 96 -3.00 14.70 -4.17
CA GLY A 96 -2.13 15.87 -4.03
C GLY A 96 -2.61 16.91 -3.02
N ALA A 97 -3.61 16.61 -2.21
CA ALA A 97 -4.11 17.51 -1.18
C ALA A 97 -3.13 17.57 0.00
N ALA A 98 -2.86 18.79 0.51
CA ALA A 98 -2.00 19.00 1.67
C ALA A 98 -2.65 18.47 2.96
N GLU A 99 -3.97 18.57 3.06
CA GLU A 99 -4.81 18.09 4.16
C GLU A 99 -6.00 17.32 3.59
N ILE A 100 -6.22 16.12 4.09
CA ILE A 100 -7.28 15.22 3.62
C ILE A 100 -8.35 15.13 4.71
N PRO A 101 -9.61 15.46 4.42
CA PRO A 101 -10.71 15.24 5.36
C PRO A 101 -10.82 13.76 5.77
N ALA A 102 -11.06 13.50 7.05
CA ALA A 102 -11.11 12.12 7.57
C ALA A 102 -12.17 11.25 6.88
N HIS A 103 -13.23 11.86 6.31
CA HIS A 103 -14.24 11.10 5.55
C HIS A 103 -13.72 10.63 4.19
N GLU A 104 -12.81 11.37 3.54
CA GLU A 104 -12.20 10.95 2.27
C GLU A 104 -11.31 9.72 2.45
N VAL A 105 -10.62 9.62 3.60
CA VAL A 105 -9.88 8.40 3.93
C VAL A 105 -10.78 7.17 3.92
N GLY A 106 -11.97 7.28 4.47
CA GLY A 106 -12.91 6.17 4.48
C GLY A 106 -13.54 5.91 3.11
N MET A 107 -13.80 6.94 2.33
CA MET A 107 -14.26 6.77 0.95
C MET A 107 -13.20 6.06 0.10
N ALA A 108 -11.93 6.40 0.27
CA ALA A 108 -10.82 5.73 -0.41
C ALA A 108 -10.68 4.24 -0.04
N ILE A 109 -11.14 3.83 1.14
CA ILE A 109 -11.16 2.42 1.58
C ILE A 109 -12.23 1.61 0.85
N LEU A 110 -13.38 2.20 0.53
CA LEU A 110 -14.55 1.47 0.01
C LEU A 110 -14.25 0.69 -1.27
N GLY A 111 -13.57 1.30 -2.24
CA GLY A 111 -13.23 0.65 -3.50
C GLY A 111 -12.37 -0.61 -3.34
N PRO A 112 -11.17 -0.50 -2.74
CA PRO A 112 -10.28 -1.63 -2.50
C PRO A 112 -10.92 -2.72 -1.62
N LEU A 113 -11.70 -2.34 -0.59
CA LEU A 113 -12.36 -3.30 0.29
C LEU A 113 -13.47 -4.08 -0.43
N ARG A 114 -14.20 -3.44 -1.35
CA ARG A 114 -15.22 -4.08 -2.17
C ARG A 114 -14.62 -5.17 -3.06
N ALA A 115 -13.48 -4.90 -3.67
CA ALA A 115 -12.76 -5.87 -4.47
C ALA A 115 -12.18 -7.03 -3.65
N LEU A 116 -11.80 -6.77 -2.38
CA LEU A 116 -11.22 -7.76 -1.49
C LEU A 116 -12.28 -8.71 -0.90
N ASP A 117 -13.33 -8.17 -0.31
CA ASP A 117 -14.41 -8.96 0.31
C ASP A 117 -15.73 -8.17 0.35
N PRO A 118 -16.75 -8.56 -0.45
CA PRO A 118 -18.02 -7.86 -0.51
C PRO A 118 -18.78 -7.81 0.82
N VAL A 119 -18.63 -8.82 1.69
CA VAL A 119 -19.31 -8.86 2.98
C VAL A 119 -18.64 -7.90 3.98
N ALA A 120 -17.30 -7.88 4.02
CA ALA A 120 -16.56 -6.90 4.81
C ALA A 120 -16.86 -5.47 4.32
N TYR A 121 -16.97 -5.28 3.01
CA TYR A 121 -17.38 -4.02 2.41
C TYR A 121 -18.75 -3.56 2.93
N LEU A 122 -19.79 -4.40 2.87
CA LEU A 122 -21.14 -4.05 3.36
C LEU A 122 -21.14 -3.65 4.84
N ARG A 123 -20.39 -4.39 5.68
CA ARG A 123 -20.24 -4.07 7.10
C ARG A 123 -19.55 -2.72 7.33
N PHE A 124 -18.52 -2.43 6.55
CA PHE A 124 -17.80 -1.15 6.65
C PHE A 124 -18.64 -0.01 6.10
N ALA A 125 -19.25 -0.19 4.93
CA ALA A 125 -20.09 0.79 4.26
C ALA A 125 -21.30 1.17 5.11
N SER A 126 -21.95 0.21 5.79
CA SER A 126 -23.10 0.50 6.64
C SER A 126 -22.82 1.48 7.76
N VAL A 127 -21.61 1.41 8.35
CA VAL A 127 -21.18 2.36 9.40
C VAL A 127 -20.71 3.67 8.76
N TYR A 128 -19.99 3.59 7.64
CA TYR A 128 -19.34 4.75 7.05
C TYR A 128 -20.30 5.65 6.27
N LYS A 129 -21.23 5.06 5.51
CA LYS A 129 -22.33 5.72 4.81
C LYS A 129 -23.53 5.99 5.73
N ALA A 130 -23.46 5.55 6.99
CA ALA A 130 -24.50 5.72 8.01
C ALA A 130 -25.87 5.17 7.57
N PHE A 131 -25.91 3.89 7.15
CA PHE A 131 -27.17 3.23 6.77
C PHE A 131 -28.17 3.32 7.91
N SER A 132 -29.40 3.68 7.58
CA SER A 132 -30.51 3.94 8.53
C SER A 132 -31.62 2.91 8.46
N SER A 133 -31.72 2.18 7.34
CA SER A 133 -32.77 1.17 7.09
C SER A 133 -32.20 -0.10 6.49
N ALA A 134 -33.04 -1.13 6.37
CA ALA A 134 -32.72 -2.35 5.60
C ALA A 134 -32.63 -2.06 4.10
N ASP A 135 -33.41 -1.09 3.61
CA ASP A 135 -33.44 -0.72 2.19
C ASP A 135 -32.08 -0.19 1.75
N ASP A 136 -31.34 0.53 2.60
CA ASP A 136 -29.98 1.00 2.30
C ASP A 136 -29.02 -0.18 2.00
N PHE A 137 -29.21 -1.32 2.68
CA PHE A 137 -28.46 -2.56 2.39
C PHE A 137 -28.90 -3.19 1.08
N GLU A 138 -30.22 -3.20 0.78
CA GLU A 138 -30.74 -3.78 -0.46
C GLU A 138 -30.22 -3.00 -1.67
N ASP A 139 -30.23 -1.68 -1.60
CA ASP A 139 -29.68 -0.80 -2.64
C ASP A 139 -28.19 -1.05 -2.85
N GLU A 140 -27.40 -1.14 -1.77
CA GLU A 140 -25.97 -1.39 -1.86
C GLU A 140 -25.64 -2.79 -2.41
N ILE A 141 -26.43 -3.80 -2.03
CA ILE A 141 -26.32 -5.16 -2.57
C ILE A 141 -26.68 -5.19 -4.06
N ALA A 142 -27.71 -4.45 -4.48
CA ALA A 142 -28.08 -4.35 -5.90
C ALA A 142 -26.93 -3.76 -6.72
N LEU A 143 -26.28 -2.70 -6.24
CA LEU A 143 -25.09 -2.10 -6.87
C LEU A 143 -23.95 -3.11 -6.99
N LEU A 144 -23.64 -3.86 -5.92
CA LEU A 144 -22.60 -4.88 -5.95
C LEU A 144 -22.86 -5.97 -7.00
N ARG A 145 -24.10 -6.41 -7.14
CA ARG A 145 -24.49 -7.42 -8.13
C ARG A 145 -24.35 -6.90 -9.56
N MET A 146 -24.82 -5.70 -9.82
CA MET A 146 -24.70 -5.06 -11.15
C MET A 146 -23.24 -4.93 -11.59
N GLU A 147 -22.34 -4.59 -10.67
CA GLU A 147 -20.91 -4.48 -10.97
C GLU A 147 -20.25 -5.85 -11.20
N GLN A 148 -20.64 -6.87 -10.45
CA GLN A 148 -20.16 -8.24 -10.66
C GLN A 148 -20.61 -8.78 -12.01
N ASP A 149 -21.85 -8.52 -12.41
CA ASP A 149 -22.40 -8.92 -13.71
C ASP A 149 -21.70 -8.17 -14.86
N ALA A 150 -21.37 -6.89 -14.67
CA ALA A 150 -20.63 -6.09 -15.64
C ALA A 150 -19.13 -6.50 -15.76
N ALA A 151 -18.56 -7.05 -14.70
CA ALA A 151 -17.17 -7.54 -14.67
C ALA A 151 -17.05 -9.00 -15.16
N ALA A 152 -18.13 -9.74 -15.31
CA ALA A 152 -18.11 -11.08 -15.88
C ALA A 152 -17.80 -10.97 -17.39
N PRO A 153 -16.72 -11.60 -17.91
CA PRO A 153 -16.47 -11.66 -19.33
C PRO A 153 -17.64 -12.39 -20.00
N ASP A 154 -18.17 -11.76 -21.05
CA ASP A 154 -19.27 -12.29 -21.86
C ASP A 154 -18.97 -13.76 -22.28
N ALA A 155 -19.64 -14.69 -21.62
CA ALA A 155 -19.52 -16.14 -21.89
C ALA A 155 -20.19 -16.53 -23.22
N SER A 156 -20.60 -15.58 -24.04
CA SER A 156 -21.31 -15.77 -25.31
C SER A 156 -20.45 -15.54 -26.55
N THR A 157 -19.12 -15.57 -26.46
CA THR A 157 -18.31 -15.66 -27.67
C THR A 157 -18.19 -17.14 -28.07
N PRO A 158 -18.87 -17.61 -29.12
CA PRO A 158 -18.68 -18.97 -29.61
C PRO A 158 -17.26 -19.11 -30.15
N LEU A 159 -16.50 -20.05 -29.60
CA LEU A 159 -15.23 -20.49 -30.17
C LEU A 159 -15.48 -21.10 -31.56
N VAL A 160 -15.41 -20.28 -32.61
CA VAL A 160 -15.29 -20.77 -33.98
C VAL A 160 -13.86 -20.48 -34.42
N GLY A 161 -13.12 -21.51 -34.67
CA GLY A 161 -11.79 -21.37 -35.28
C GLY A 161 -10.85 -22.53 -34.94
N GLU A 162 -11.01 -23.64 -35.67
CA GLU A 162 -10.03 -24.71 -35.79
C GLU A 162 -8.66 -24.12 -36.16
N THR A 163 -7.64 -24.35 -35.35
CA THR A 163 -6.33 -24.87 -35.82
C THR A 163 -5.46 -25.13 -34.60
N GLY A 164 -4.98 -26.35 -34.51
CA GLY A 164 -4.21 -26.86 -33.38
C GLY A 164 -2.83 -26.26 -33.30
N GLU A 165 -2.60 -25.51 -32.24
CA GLU A 165 -1.28 -25.29 -31.66
C GLU A 165 -1.42 -25.17 -30.15
N ARG A 166 -0.92 -26.20 -29.47
CA ARG A 166 -0.88 -26.22 -27.99
C ARG A 166 0.10 -25.16 -27.53
N ARG A 167 -0.41 -24.03 -27.07
CA ARG A 167 0.37 -23.08 -26.26
C ARG A 167 0.28 -23.51 -24.80
N THR A 168 1.40 -23.95 -24.26
CA THR A 168 1.60 -24.19 -22.82
C THR A 168 1.47 -22.87 -22.07
N PRO A 169 0.79 -22.87 -20.88
CA PRO A 169 0.64 -21.65 -20.10
C PRO A 169 1.98 -21.17 -19.53
N LEU A 170 2.20 -19.86 -19.57
CA LEU A 170 3.37 -19.13 -19.08
C LEU A 170 3.73 -19.34 -17.59
N VAL A 171 3.00 -20.19 -16.88
CA VAL A 171 3.20 -20.43 -15.44
C VAL A 171 4.33 -21.44 -15.18
N GLU A 172 4.64 -22.35 -16.14
CA GLU A 172 5.68 -23.35 -15.95
C GLU A 172 7.11 -22.81 -16.16
N GLU A 173 7.28 -21.77 -16.96
CA GLU A 173 8.60 -21.20 -17.24
C GLU A 173 9.20 -20.42 -16.05
N ARG A 174 8.33 -19.97 -15.13
CA ARG A 174 8.78 -19.25 -13.93
C ARG A 174 9.28 -20.17 -12.82
N ALA A 175 8.74 -21.40 -12.75
CA ALA A 175 9.16 -22.40 -11.77
C ALA A 175 10.52 -23.03 -12.15
N LEU A 176 10.82 -23.20 -13.45
CA LEU A 176 12.07 -23.76 -13.93
C LEU A 176 13.27 -22.78 -13.84
N ARG A 177 13.03 -21.46 -13.81
CA ARG A 177 14.09 -20.48 -13.55
C ARG A 177 14.49 -20.36 -12.10
N ALA A 178 13.57 -20.62 -11.15
CA ALA A 178 13.85 -20.57 -9.72
C ALA A 178 14.76 -21.75 -9.27
N SER A 179 14.61 -22.94 -9.86
CA SER A 179 15.41 -24.11 -9.49
C SER A 179 16.83 -24.11 -10.09
N ARG A 180 17.11 -23.32 -11.13
CA ARG A 180 18.47 -23.20 -11.69
C ARG A 180 19.39 -22.26 -10.91
N ASN A 181 18.85 -21.40 -10.04
CA ASN A 181 19.65 -20.42 -9.29
C ASN A 181 20.05 -20.92 -7.89
N GLN A 182 19.56 -22.07 -7.44
CA GLN A 182 19.94 -22.68 -6.16
C GLN A 182 21.15 -23.64 -6.22
N GLY A 183 21.64 -23.98 -7.42
CA GLY A 183 22.77 -24.89 -7.61
C GLY A 183 24.18 -24.26 -7.62
N ALA A 184 24.30 -22.94 -7.46
CA ALA A 184 25.58 -22.22 -7.62
C ALA A 184 26.21 -21.70 -6.33
N GLN A 185 25.69 -22.05 -5.14
CA GLN A 185 26.19 -21.53 -3.84
C GLN A 185 26.90 -22.54 -2.95
N ASP A 186 27.08 -23.80 -3.37
CA ASP A 186 27.80 -24.82 -2.59
C ASP A 186 29.11 -25.24 -3.29
N ALA A 187 30.08 -24.32 -3.40
CA ALA A 187 31.47 -24.66 -3.67
C ALA A 187 32.33 -24.28 -2.45
N PRO A 188 33.08 -25.22 -1.85
CA PRO A 188 33.92 -24.92 -0.69
C PRO A 188 35.15 -24.09 -1.09
N PRO A 189 35.67 -23.22 -0.19
CA PRO A 189 36.82 -22.37 -0.49
C PRO A 189 38.11 -23.16 -0.66
N ALA A 190 38.86 -22.82 -1.71
CA ALA A 190 40.17 -23.39 -2.00
C ALA A 190 41.19 -23.05 -0.89
N VAL A 191 41.85 -24.06 -0.35
CA VAL A 191 42.94 -23.94 0.61
C VAL A 191 44.18 -23.43 -0.09
N VAL A 192 44.62 -22.21 0.23
CA VAL A 192 45.91 -21.64 -0.20
C VAL A 192 46.98 -22.24 0.74
N ARG A 193 47.83 -23.11 0.21
CA ARG A 193 49.08 -23.51 0.85
C ARG A 193 50.14 -22.50 0.50
N THR A 194 50.62 -21.78 1.53
CA THR A 194 51.87 -21.02 1.46
C THR A 194 53.03 -21.98 1.74
N GLY A 195 53.96 -22.03 0.81
CA GLY A 195 55.34 -22.52 0.99
C GLY A 195 56.29 -21.33 0.97
#